data_44f097ef347ffdb4b3bab217f06ad748
#
_entry.id   44f097ef347ffdb4b3bab217f06ad748
#
_cell.length_a   1.000
_cell.length_b   1.000
_cell.length_c   1.000
_cell.angle_alpha   90.00
_cell.angle_beta   90.00
_cell.angle_gamma   90.00
#
_symmetry.space_group_name_H-M   'P 1'
#
loop_
_entity.id
_entity.type
_entity.pdbx_description
1 polymer ?
#
loop_
_entity_poly.entity_id
_entity_poly.type
_entity_poly.pdbx_seq_one_letter_code
_entity_poly.pdbx_strand_id
1 'polypeptide(L)'
;MQVLILNKCTQATDRSRFKFLLQKIGGTDGTDHMKKAMLRTMTNLYMAGLNMKGKRGKKAFGSSQLYLLIKETVLTSHTQYTESKFNEDLAKFLKYAPERVGGGGRRRRD
;
A
#
# COMPACT_ATOMS: atom_id res chain seq x y z
N MET A 1 12.26 1.58 -8.52
CA MET A 1 11.75 0.25 -8.87
C MET A 1 10.24 0.19 -8.79
N GLN A 2 9.69 0.38 -7.61
CA GLN A 2 8.23 0.32 -7.47
C GLN A 2 7.54 1.42 -8.23
N VAL A 3 8.19 2.55 -8.39
CA VAL A 3 7.62 3.65 -9.15
C VAL A 3 7.42 3.27 -10.62
N LEU A 4 8.35 2.46 -11.15
CA LEU A 4 8.23 1.99 -12.53
C LEU A 4 7.03 1.07 -12.69
N ILE A 5 6.78 0.22 -11.72
CA ILE A 5 5.62 -0.66 -11.74
C ILE A 5 4.34 0.20 -11.76
N LEU A 6 4.32 1.23 -10.93
CA LEU A 6 3.19 2.13 -10.87
C LEU A 6 2.92 2.79 -12.22
N ASN A 7 3.98 3.24 -12.89
CA ASN A 7 3.84 3.88 -14.19
C ASN A 7 3.33 2.91 -15.25
N LYS A 8 3.72 1.64 -15.16
CA LYS A 8 3.29 0.65 -16.12
C LYS A 8 1.84 0.23 -15.97
N CYS A 9 1.22 0.57 -14.85
CA CYS A 9 -0.16 0.19 -14.59
C CYS A 9 -1.17 1.09 -15.28
N THR A 10 -0.74 1.86 -16.30
CA THR A 10 -1.67 2.65 -17.10
C THR A 10 -2.37 1.84 -18.16
N GLN A 11 -1.79 0.70 -18.56
CA GLN A 11 -2.38 -0.15 -19.59
C GLN A 11 -3.34 -1.15 -18.95
N ALA A 12 -4.48 -1.39 -19.62
CA ALA A 12 -5.49 -2.30 -19.07
C ALA A 12 -4.93 -3.70 -18.80
N THR A 13 -4.12 -4.21 -19.73
CA THR A 13 -3.53 -5.53 -19.59
C THR A 13 -2.59 -5.57 -18.39
N ASP A 14 -1.77 -4.53 -18.24
CA ASP A 14 -0.83 -4.46 -17.13
C ASP A 14 -1.58 -4.33 -15.81
N ARG A 15 -2.69 -3.59 -15.80
CA ARG A 15 -3.49 -3.44 -14.58
C ARG A 15 -4.07 -4.79 -14.13
N SER A 16 -4.59 -5.56 -15.08
CA SER A 16 -5.17 -6.87 -14.76
C SER A 16 -4.11 -7.82 -14.21
N ARG A 17 -2.95 -7.82 -14.85
CA ARG A 17 -1.85 -8.68 -14.41
C ARG A 17 -1.37 -8.28 -13.02
N PHE A 18 -1.26 -7.00 -12.78
CA PHE A 18 -0.81 -6.51 -11.49
C PHE A 18 -1.81 -6.84 -10.39
N LYS A 19 -3.11 -6.69 -10.66
CA LYS A 19 -4.13 -7.06 -9.70
C LYS A 19 -4.06 -8.55 -9.36
N PHE A 20 -3.81 -9.37 -10.36
CA PHE A 20 -3.67 -10.80 -10.15
C PHE A 20 -2.52 -11.10 -9.18
N LEU A 21 -1.38 -10.42 -9.37
CA LEU A 21 -0.24 -10.59 -8.50
C LEU A 21 -0.55 -10.12 -7.07
N LEU A 22 -1.26 -9.01 -6.94
CA LEU A 22 -1.66 -8.51 -5.64
C LEU A 22 -2.58 -9.50 -4.92
N GLN A 23 -3.50 -10.12 -5.67
CA GLN A 23 -4.39 -11.12 -5.10
C GLN A 23 -3.60 -12.30 -4.56
N LYS A 24 -2.57 -12.73 -5.27
CA LYS A 24 -1.79 -13.89 -4.89
C LYS A 24 -0.97 -13.67 -3.61
N ILE A 25 -0.68 -12.42 -3.29
CA ILE A 25 0.01 -12.13 -2.04
C ILE A 25 -0.82 -12.60 -0.86
N GLY A 26 -2.13 -12.31 -0.89
CA GLY A 26 -3.05 -12.75 0.15
C GLY A 26 -2.71 -12.18 1.51
N GLY A 27 -3.40 -12.70 2.52
CA GLY A 27 -3.19 -12.30 3.90
C GLY A 27 -4.21 -12.99 4.79
N THR A 28 -3.95 -12.98 6.08
CA THR A 28 -4.87 -13.62 7.02
C THR A 28 -6.18 -12.85 7.16
N ASP A 29 -6.12 -11.53 6.94
CA ASP A 29 -7.30 -10.68 6.90
C ASP A 29 -7.01 -9.49 6.01
N GLY A 30 -7.95 -8.56 5.91
CA GLY A 30 -7.79 -7.42 5.02
C GLY A 30 -6.63 -6.52 5.41
N THR A 31 -6.47 -6.27 6.70
CA THR A 31 -5.37 -5.44 7.18
C THR A 31 -4.02 -6.06 6.84
N ASP A 32 -3.88 -7.36 7.10
CA ASP A 32 -2.65 -8.08 6.78
C ASP A 32 -2.36 -8.06 5.29
N HIS A 33 -3.39 -8.31 4.47
CA HIS A 33 -3.24 -8.31 3.02
C HIS A 33 -2.78 -6.93 2.53
N MET A 34 -3.39 -5.86 3.05
CA MET A 34 -3.02 -4.51 2.67
C MET A 34 -1.55 -4.23 3.00
N LYS A 35 -1.12 -4.60 4.21
CA LYS A 35 0.27 -4.35 4.62
C LYS A 35 1.25 -5.11 3.75
N LYS A 36 0.95 -6.37 3.45
CA LYS A 36 1.82 -7.18 2.59
C LYS A 36 1.88 -6.62 1.17
N ALA A 37 0.74 -6.18 0.64
CA ALA A 37 0.71 -5.58 -0.68
C ALA A 37 1.55 -4.31 -0.73
N MET A 38 1.44 -3.47 0.29
CA MET A 38 2.22 -2.25 0.35
C MET A 38 3.72 -2.55 0.40
N LEU A 39 4.11 -3.51 1.23
CA LEU A 39 5.54 -3.85 1.37
C LEU A 39 6.11 -4.54 0.13
N ARG A 40 5.26 -5.21 -0.65
CA ARG A 40 5.69 -5.82 -1.90
C ARG A 40 5.84 -4.81 -3.02
N THR A 41 5.16 -3.68 -2.93
CA THR A 41 5.14 -2.70 -4.02
C THR A 41 6.02 -1.49 -3.76
N MET A 42 6.35 -1.20 -2.50
CA MET A 42 7.12 -0.01 -2.14
C MET A 42 8.03 -0.28 -0.97
N THR A 43 9.14 0.46 -0.93
CA THR A 43 10.02 0.42 0.23
C THR A 43 9.43 1.30 1.33
N ASN A 44 9.86 1.06 2.56
CA ASN A 44 9.48 1.92 3.67
C ASN A 44 9.96 3.35 3.46
N LEU A 45 11.14 3.51 2.86
CA LEU A 45 11.65 4.83 2.58
C LEU A 45 10.73 5.60 1.63
N TYR A 46 10.25 4.93 0.58
CA TYR A 46 9.33 5.58 -0.35
C TYR A 46 8.02 5.92 0.35
N MET A 47 7.51 4.98 1.16
CA MET A 47 6.26 5.20 1.89
C MET A 47 6.36 6.34 2.90
N ALA A 48 7.57 6.59 3.44
CA ALA A 48 7.76 7.68 4.37
C ALA A 48 7.50 9.04 3.74
N GLY A 49 7.56 9.13 2.42
CA GLY A 49 7.25 10.37 1.69
C GLY A 49 5.80 10.49 1.25
N LEU A 50 4.94 9.60 1.73
CA LEU A 50 3.54 9.58 1.30
C LEU A 50 2.60 9.81 2.48
N ASN A 51 1.45 10.43 2.19
CA ASN A 51 0.29 10.31 3.05
C ASN A 51 -0.94 10.32 2.14
N MET A 52 -2.11 10.16 2.72
CA MET A 52 -3.30 9.96 1.88
C MET A 52 -3.64 11.18 1.05
N LYS A 53 -3.47 12.38 1.61
CA LYS A 53 -3.94 13.61 0.95
C LYS A 53 -2.82 14.50 0.44
N GLY A 54 -1.57 14.11 0.63
CA GLY A 54 -0.44 14.90 0.14
C GLY A 54 -0.15 16.13 0.96
N LYS A 55 -0.40 16.07 2.26
CA LYS A 55 -0.14 17.21 3.13
C LYS A 55 1.30 17.22 3.61
N ARG A 56 1.76 18.38 4.08
CA ARG A 56 3.08 18.56 4.66
C ARG A 56 4.20 18.20 3.70
N GLY A 57 4.02 18.55 2.44
CA GLY A 57 5.03 18.31 1.42
C GLY A 57 5.13 16.88 0.94
N LYS A 58 4.26 15.99 1.41
CA LYS A 58 4.28 14.60 0.99
C LYS A 58 3.40 14.39 -0.24
N LYS A 59 3.62 13.27 -0.92
CA LYS A 59 2.81 12.93 -2.09
C LYS A 59 1.51 12.27 -1.66
N ALA A 60 0.46 12.54 -2.42
CA ALA A 60 -0.89 12.03 -2.12
C ALA A 60 -1.05 10.61 -2.64
N PHE A 61 -0.89 9.64 -1.76
CA PHE A 61 -1.07 8.24 -2.15
C PHE A 61 -2.52 7.93 -2.50
N GLY A 62 -3.47 8.59 -1.82
CA GLY A 62 -4.89 8.32 -2.01
C GLY A 62 -5.42 8.64 -3.40
N SER A 63 -4.67 9.39 -4.21
CA SER A 63 -5.08 9.68 -5.58
C SER A 63 -4.27 8.90 -6.61
N SER A 64 -3.47 7.92 -6.19
CA SER A 64 -2.63 7.16 -7.10
C SER A 64 -3.34 5.94 -7.66
N GLN A 65 -2.84 5.47 -8.80
CA GLN A 65 -3.33 4.24 -9.41
C GLN A 65 -3.06 3.03 -8.51
N LEU A 66 -1.91 3.02 -7.87
CA LEU A 66 -1.54 1.93 -7.00
C LEU A 66 -2.51 1.81 -5.82
N TYR A 67 -2.90 2.96 -5.26
CA TYR A 67 -3.90 2.95 -4.20
C TYR A 67 -5.19 2.26 -4.65
N LEU A 68 -5.68 2.63 -5.84
CA LEU A 68 -6.91 2.04 -6.36
C LEU A 68 -6.77 0.53 -6.58
N LEU A 69 -5.64 0.11 -7.12
CA LEU A 69 -5.43 -1.31 -7.39
C LEU A 69 -5.35 -2.13 -6.10
N ILE A 70 -4.63 -1.63 -5.11
CA ILE A 70 -4.52 -2.32 -3.83
C ILE A 70 -5.87 -2.35 -3.13
N LYS A 71 -6.57 -1.20 -3.12
CA LYS A 71 -7.88 -1.13 -2.48
C LYS A 71 -8.85 -2.12 -3.09
N GLU A 72 -8.97 -2.12 -4.41
CA GLU A 72 -9.90 -3.02 -5.10
C GLU A 72 -9.58 -4.48 -4.81
N THR A 73 -8.29 -4.82 -4.86
CA THR A 73 -7.88 -6.20 -4.65
C THR A 73 -8.18 -6.65 -3.23
N VAL A 74 -7.81 -5.84 -2.25
CA VAL A 74 -7.97 -6.21 -0.86
C VAL A 74 -9.46 -6.29 -0.48
N LEU A 75 -10.24 -5.31 -0.91
CA LEU A 75 -11.66 -5.31 -0.56
C LEU A 75 -12.44 -6.41 -1.27
N THR A 76 -12.02 -6.78 -2.46
CA THR A 76 -12.65 -7.91 -3.16
C THR A 76 -12.31 -9.23 -2.49
N SER A 77 -11.08 -9.37 -2.00
CA SER A 77 -10.62 -10.61 -1.38
C SER A 77 -11.15 -10.78 0.04
N HIS A 78 -11.48 -9.69 0.71
CA HIS A 78 -11.91 -9.72 2.11
C HIS A 78 -13.20 -8.93 2.25
N THR A 79 -14.31 -9.60 1.99
CA THR A 79 -15.60 -8.92 1.85
C THR A 79 -16.11 -8.25 3.12
N GLN A 80 -15.60 -8.64 4.27
CA GLN A 80 -15.98 -8.00 5.53
C GLN A 80 -15.18 -6.76 5.86
N TYR A 81 -14.13 -6.50 5.10
CA TYR A 81 -13.28 -5.33 5.28
C TYR A 81 -13.92 -4.18 4.53
N THR A 82 -14.17 -3.08 5.20
CA THR A 82 -14.84 -1.94 4.57
C THR A 82 -13.82 -0.96 4.02
N GLU A 83 -14.26 -0.14 3.07
CA GLU A 83 -13.39 0.88 2.51
C GLU A 83 -12.95 1.88 3.59
N SER A 84 -13.85 2.22 4.49
CA SER A 84 -13.53 3.13 5.59
C SER A 84 -12.41 2.58 6.45
N LYS A 85 -12.49 1.31 6.81
CA LYS A 85 -11.48 0.67 7.64
C LYS A 85 -10.18 0.52 6.86
N PHE A 86 -10.26 0.20 5.58
CA PHE A 86 -9.08 0.10 4.72
C PHE A 86 -8.33 1.43 4.71
N ASN A 87 -9.04 2.53 4.49
CA ASN A 87 -8.40 3.84 4.43
C ASN A 87 -7.79 4.23 5.76
N GLU A 88 -8.47 3.90 6.85
CA GLU A 88 -7.96 4.19 8.19
C GLU A 88 -6.67 3.43 8.46
N ASP A 89 -6.67 2.13 8.16
CA ASP A 89 -5.50 1.29 8.39
C ASP A 89 -4.33 1.70 7.49
N LEU A 90 -4.63 2.04 6.24
CA LEU A 90 -3.60 2.46 5.30
C LEU A 90 -2.97 3.77 5.72
N ALA A 91 -3.79 4.74 6.15
CA ALA A 91 -3.26 6.02 6.62
C ALA A 91 -2.31 5.83 7.79
N LYS A 92 -2.68 4.93 8.71
CA LYS A 92 -1.83 4.58 9.84
C LYS A 92 -0.53 3.94 9.40
N PHE A 93 -0.62 3.03 8.44
CA PHE A 93 0.56 2.32 7.96
C PHE A 93 1.56 3.29 7.33
N LEU A 94 1.06 4.26 6.56
CA LEU A 94 1.91 5.29 5.98
C LEU A 94 2.48 6.22 7.05
N LYS A 95 1.68 6.56 8.05
CA LYS A 95 2.11 7.44 9.12
C LYS A 95 3.34 6.90 9.85
N TYR A 96 3.40 5.60 10.02
CA TYR A 96 4.49 4.98 10.75
C TYR A 96 5.63 4.47 9.85
N ALA A 97 5.56 4.74 8.55
CA ALA A 97 6.63 4.33 7.65
C ALA A 97 8.00 4.91 8.03
N PRO A 98 8.10 6.19 8.45
CA PRO A 98 9.42 6.70 8.83
C PRO A 98 10.07 5.92 9.96
N GLU A 99 9.28 5.39 10.87
CA GLU A 99 9.81 4.61 11.98
C GLU A 99 10.36 3.25 11.53
N ARG A 100 9.86 2.74 10.41
CA ARG A 100 10.34 1.47 9.87
C ARG A 100 11.60 1.63 9.03
N VAL A 101 11.92 2.87 8.60
CA VAL A 101 13.06 3.11 7.72
C VAL A 101 14.39 2.80 8.39
N GLY A 102 14.55 3.20 9.61
CA GLY A 102 15.80 2.99 10.32
C GLY A 102 15.98 1.59 10.87
N GLY A 103 15.18 0.70 10.46
CA GLY A 103 15.19 -0.61 11.05
C GLY A 103 14.59 -0.54 12.42
N GLY A 104 14.37 0.54 12.68
CA GLY A 104 13.87 0.69 13.90
C GLY A 104 12.68 -0.08 13.97
N GLY A 105 12.85 -0.21 13.80
CA GLY A 105 11.96 -0.65 13.95
C GLY A 105 12.23 -1.73 14.69
N ARG A 106 13.05 -1.63 14.67
CA ARG A 106 13.11 -2.23 15.20
C ARG A 106 13.47 -2.41 16.10
N ARG A 107 13.76 -1.75 16.34
CA ARG A 107 14.06 -1.58 17.12
C ARG A 107 14.25 -2.11 17.93
N ARG A 108 14.46 -2.06 17.93
CA ARG A 108 14.52 -2.28 18.48
C ARG A 108 14.63 -2.87 19.22
N ARG A 109 14.88 -2.77 19.23
CA ARG A 109 14.91 -3.03 19.72
C ARG A 109 14.86 -3.58 20.26
N ASP A 110 15.23 -3.17 19.89
CA ASP A 110 15.06 -3.50 20.06
C ASP A 110 14.91 -3.89 20.41
#